data_5416d15eeb1a4539184965d1ef54c395
#
_entry.id   5416d15eeb1a4539184965d1ef54c395
#
_cell.length_a   1.000
_cell.length_b   1.000
_cell.length_c   1.000
_cell.angle_alpha   90.00
_cell.angle_beta   90.00
_cell.angle_gamma   90.00
#
_symmetry.space_group_name_H-M   'P 1'
#
loop_
_entity.id
_entity.type
_entity.pdbx_description
1 polymer ?
#
loop_
_entity_poly.entity_id
_entity_poly.type
_entity_poly.pdbx_seq_one_letter_code
_entity_poly.pdbx_strand_id
1 'polypeptide(L)'
;EKGGYPHPDHVKCHEVSVEAFEAAGDPDRYPGAGEPWQPLKLYYHMTFSKERILALHAAMESKGLESPYKEWIERFEKDERPALWDVTTRVPCGDFFETRDKALLAHATQIDPNGFWFRVPLDVQREVWPTEDYHLARSLVDTELPEDDLFAGVREKVCL
;
A
#
# COMPACT_ATOMS: atom_id res chain seq x y z
N GLU A 1 10.01 8.12 1.32
CA GLU A 1 11.29 8.58 0.78
C GLU A 1 12.28 7.45 0.44
N LYS A 2 12.03 6.21 0.89
CA LYS A 2 12.93 5.08 0.63
C LYS A 2 12.25 3.94 -0.12
N GLY A 3 11.09 4.19 -0.76
CA GLY A 3 10.38 3.21 -1.57
C GLY A 3 9.94 1.96 -0.80
N GLY A 4 9.60 2.09 0.48
CA GLY A 4 9.23 0.99 1.37
C GLY A 4 10.41 0.34 2.11
N TYR A 5 11.50 0.04 1.43
CA TYR A 5 12.79 -0.37 2.04
C TYR A 5 13.97 0.13 1.18
N PRO A 6 15.19 0.21 1.73
CA PRO A 6 16.32 0.93 1.10
C PRO A 6 16.98 0.13 -0.04
N HIS A 7 16.20 -0.34 -1.01
CA HIS A 7 16.70 -0.90 -2.26
C HIS A 7 16.73 0.19 -3.34
N PRO A 8 17.80 0.32 -4.14
CA PRO A 8 17.94 1.38 -5.15
C PRO A 8 16.75 1.49 -6.10
N ASP A 9 16.20 0.36 -6.57
CA ASP A 9 15.06 0.35 -7.49
C ASP A 9 13.77 0.86 -6.83
N HIS A 10 13.55 0.54 -5.54
CA HIS A 10 12.41 1.04 -4.79
C HIS A 10 12.51 2.55 -4.53
N VAL A 11 13.72 3.04 -4.17
CA VAL A 11 13.97 4.47 -4.02
C VAL A 11 13.74 5.19 -5.35
N LYS A 12 14.26 4.63 -6.45
CA LYS A 12 14.09 5.21 -7.78
C LYS A 12 12.61 5.20 -8.22
N CYS A 13 11.88 4.12 -7.96
CA CYS A 13 10.45 4.05 -8.23
C CYS A 13 9.68 5.16 -7.51
N HIS A 14 9.98 5.40 -6.23
CA HIS A 14 9.39 6.52 -5.48
C HIS A 14 9.71 7.87 -6.11
N GLU A 15 11.00 8.15 -6.39
CA GLU A 15 11.45 9.43 -6.96
C GLU A 15 10.76 9.72 -8.31
N VAL A 16 10.77 8.76 -9.25
CA VAL A 16 10.18 8.96 -10.57
C VAL A 16 8.65 9.06 -10.52
N SER A 17 7.99 8.36 -9.59
CA SER A 17 6.54 8.43 -9.44
C SER A 17 6.10 9.81 -8.92
N VAL A 18 6.81 10.36 -7.95
CA VAL A 18 6.53 11.70 -7.43
C VAL A 18 6.79 12.76 -8.51
N GLU A 19 7.93 12.68 -9.21
CA GLU A 19 8.23 13.60 -10.31
C GLU A 19 7.22 13.50 -11.44
N ALA A 20 6.81 12.28 -11.83
CA ALA A 20 5.82 12.07 -12.87
C ALA A 20 4.45 12.63 -12.48
N PHE A 21 4.03 12.50 -11.23
CA PHE A 21 2.79 13.10 -10.72
C PHE A 21 2.78 14.62 -10.90
N GLU A 22 3.88 15.29 -10.55
CA GLU A 22 4.01 16.75 -10.67
C GLU A 22 4.13 17.21 -12.12
N ALA A 23 4.79 16.41 -12.98
CA ALA A 23 5.11 16.79 -14.36
C ALA A 23 4.02 16.46 -15.38
N ALA A 24 3.18 15.48 -15.13
CA ALA A 24 2.23 14.97 -16.13
C ALA A 24 1.16 15.99 -16.57
N GLY A 25 0.81 16.92 -15.68
CA GLY A 25 -0.15 17.99 -15.96
C GLY A 25 0.48 19.27 -16.50
N ASP A 26 1.80 19.36 -16.57
CA ASP A 26 2.51 20.57 -17.00
C ASP A 26 2.67 20.58 -18.53
N PRO A 27 2.07 21.54 -19.26
CA PRO A 27 2.14 21.60 -20.72
C PRO A 27 3.54 21.93 -21.26
N ASP A 28 4.41 22.50 -20.44
CA ASP A 28 5.78 22.86 -20.83
C ASP A 28 6.78 21.69 -20.63
N ARG A 29 6.33 20.63 -19.93
CA ARG A 29 7.10 19.40 -19.76
C ARG A 29 6.80 18.43 -20.90
N TYR A 30 7.82 17.78 -21.41
CA TYR A 30 7.71 16.74 -22.46
C TYR A 30 6.98 17.20 -23.73
N PRO A 31 7.38 18.31 -24.39
CA PRO A 31 6.73 18.80 -25.59
C PRO A 31 6.71 17.74 -26.68
N GLY A 32 5.54 17.54 -27.31
CA GLY A 32 5.34 16.52 -28.34
C GLY A 32 4.99 15.11 -27.80
N ALA A 33 4.88 14.92 -26.50
CA ALA A 33 4.47 13.64 -25.90
C ALA A 33 2.95 13.39 -25.89
N GLY A 34 2.16 14.36 -26.30
CA GLY A 34 0.70 14.35 -26.27
C GLY A 34 0.14 15.45 -25.40
N GLU A 35 -1.19 15.43 -25.20
CA GLU A 35 -1.85 16.39 -24.31
C GLU A 35 -1.51 16.10 -22.85
N PRO A 36 -1.25 17.13 -22.03
CA PRO A 36 -1.04 16.96 -20.61
C PRO A 36 -2.22 16.28 -19.92
N TRP A 37 -1.93 15.40 -18.96
CA TRP A 37 -2.95 14.76 -18.15
C TRP A 37 -2.56 14.82 -16.67
N GLN A 38 -3.36 15.49 -15.85
CA GLN A 38 -3.07 15.66 -14.44
C GLN A 38 -3.62 14.49 -13.61
N PRO A 39 -2.77 13.65 -13.02
CA PRO A 39 -3.20 12.71 -11.98
C PRO A 39 -3.67 13.50 -10.75
N LEU A 40 -4.78 13.06 -10.14
CA LEU A 40 -5.44 13.84 -9.10
C LEU A 40 -5.03 13.42 -7.68
N LYS A 41 -4.61 12.17 -7.48
CA LYS A 41 -4.19 11.65 -6.18
C LYS A 41 -2.98 10.75 -6.32
N LEU A 42 -2.08 10.82 -5.35
CA LEU A 42 -0.90 9.94 -5.22
C LEU A 42 -0.92 9.28 -3.86
N TYR A 43 -0.79 7.97 -3.84
CA TYR A 43 -0.79 7.16 -2.62
C TYR A 43 0.52 6.39 -2.45
N TYR A 44 0.95 6.25 -1.20
CA TYR A 44 1.98 5.29 -0.82
C TYR A 44 1.34 4.04 -0.23
N HIS A 45 1.70 2.87 -0.74
CA HIS A 45 1.19 1.61 -0.25
C HIS A 45 1.82 1.24 1.10
N MET A 46 1.00 0.88 2.10
CA MET A 46 1.37 0.70 3.49
C MET A 46 1.22 -0.75 3.97
N THR A 47 1.72 -1.72 3.19
CA THR A 47 1.55 -3.17 3.44
C THR A 47 2.01 -3.62 4.84
N PHE A 48 3.03 -2.99 5.40
CA PHE A 48 3.66 -3.40 6.66
C PHE A 48 3.42 -2.38 7.79
N SER A 49 2.21 -1.83 7.88
CA SER A 49 1.84 -1.01 9.03
C SER A 49 1.93 -1.80 10.34
N LYS A 50 2.39 -1.16 11.41
CA LYS A 50 2.53 -1.78 12.73
C LYS A 50 1.20 -2.36 13.21
N GLU A 51 0.11 -1.62 13.02
CA GLU A 51 -1.24 -2.03 13.41
C GLU A 51 -1.65 -3.34 12.72
N ARG A 52 -1.47 -3.41 11.39
CA ARG A 52 -1.77 -4.63 10.60
C ARG A 52 -0.96 -5.83 11.07
N ILE A 53 0.33 -5.66 11.26
CA ILE A 53 1.22 -6.74 11.71
C ILE A 53 0.81 -7.26 13.09
N LEU A 54 0.52 -6.36 14.04
CA LEU A 54 0.07 -6.72 15.39
C LEU A 54 -1.27 -7.46 15.37
N ALA A 55 -2.25 -6.98 14.58
CA ALA A 55 -3.56 -7.59 14.47
C ALA A 55 -3.48 -9.01 13.87
N LEU A 56 -2.76 -9.18 12.78
CA LEU A 56 -2.57 -10.49 12.14
C LEU A 56 -1.79 -11.46 13.04
N HIS A 57 -0.75 -10.98 13.74
CA HIS A 57 0.00 -11.77 14.70
C HIS A 57 -0.91 -12.30 15.82
N ALA A 58 -1.68 -11.42 16.47
CA ALA A 58 -2.59 -11.80 17.55
C ALA A 58 -3.67 -12.79 17.07
N ALA A 59 -4.22 -12.60 15.88
CA ALA A 59 -5.19 -13.52 15.30
C ALA A 59 -4.59 -14.92 15.04
N MET A 60 -3.38 -14.98 14.49
CA MET A 60 -2.67 -16.25 14.29
C MET A 60 -2.45 -16.98 15.62
N GLU A 61 -1.93 -16.29 16.64
CA GLU A 61 -1.69 -16.90 17.96
C GLU A 61 -2.97 -17.38 18.63
N SER A 62 -4.07 -16.60 18.54
CA SER A 62 -5.36 -16.99 19.10
C SER A 62 -5.94 -18.28 18.47
N LYS A 63 -5.56 -18.57 17.22
CA LYS A 63 -5.94 -19.77 16.48
C LYS A 63 -4.92 -20.91 16.63
N GLY A 64 -3.86 -20.73 17.43
CA GLY A 64 -2.78 -21.71 17.60
C GLY A 64 -1.91 -21.90 16.36
N LEU A 65 -1.89 -20.93 15.46
CA LEU A 65 -1.09 -20.94 14.26
C LEU A 65 0.27 -20.26 14.47
N GLU A 66 1.29 -20.74 13.77
CA GLU A 66 2.61 -20.12 13.82
C GLU A 66 2.62 -18.79 13.04
N SER A 67 2.81 -17.68 13.77
CA SER A 67 2.87 -16.35 13.15
C SER A 67 4.23 -16.09 12.49
N PRO A 68 4.24 -15.55 11.24
CA PRO A 68 5.48 -15.15 10.56
C PRO A 68 6.05 -13.82 11.08
N TYR A 69 5.39 -13.18 12.04
CA TYR A 69 5.67 -11.79 12.43
C TYR A 69 6.45 -11.66 13.76
N LYS A 70 6.91 -12.75 14.38
CA LYS A 70 7.60 -12.71 15.70
C LYS A 70 8.79 -11.75 15.72
N GLU A 71 9.66 -11.83 14.69
CA GLU A 71 10.82 -10.93 14.59
C GLU A 71 10.42 -9.45 14.36
N TRP A 72 9.28 -9.22 13.71
CA TRP A 72 8.76 -7.86 13.51
C TRP A 72 8.26 -7.27 14.82
N ILE A 73 7.56 -8.05 15.64
CA ILE A 73 7.10 -7.65 16.97
C ILE A 73 8.27 -7.24 17.83
N GLU A 74 9.32 -8.07 17.91
CA GLU A 74 10.54 -7.76 18.67
C GLU A 74 11.23 -6.48 18.20
N ARG A 75 11.18 -6.19 16.89
CA ARG A 75 11.70 -4.93 16.35
C ARG A 75 10.84 -3.74 16.74
N PHE A 76 9.53 -3.88 16.71
CA PHE A 76 8.60 -2.82 17.11
C PHE A 76 8.71 -2.46 18.60
N GLU A 77 9.03 -3.43 19.45
CA GLU A 77 9.26 -3.21 20.88
C GLU A 77 10.56 -2.43 21.15
N LYS A 78 11.54 -2.57 20.27
CA LYS A 78 12.85 -1.91 20.37
C LYS A 78 12.91 -0.56 19.66
N ASP A 79 11.98 -0.30 18.74
CA ASP A 79 11.96 0.90 17.90
C ASP A 79 10.87 1.85 18.39
N GLU A 80 11.25 2.84 19.17
CA GLU A 80 10.36 3.89 19.70
C GLU A 80 10.07 5.01 18.68
N ARG A 81 10.65 4.93 17.46
CA ARG A 81 10.42 5.98 16.45
C ARG A 81 8.96 5.92 15.98
N PRO A 82 8.32 7.09 15.83
CA PRO A 82 6.99 7.14 15.24
C PRO A 82 7.03 6.62 13.80
N ALA A 83 5.92 6.07 13.34
CA ALA A 83 5.75 5.74 11.94
C ALA A 83 6.01 6.98 11.07
N LEU A 84 6.74 6.82 9.97
CA LEU A 84 7.05 7.94 9.06
C LEU A 84 5.78 8.45 8.36
N TRP A 85 4.81 7.56 8.14
CA TRP A 85 3.55 7.84 7.46
C TRP A 85 2.39 7.16 8.20
N ASP A 86 1.28 7.88 8.32
CA ASP A 86 0.04 7.34 8.86
C ASP A 86 -0.76 6.64 7.76
N VAL A 87 -1.50 5.60 8.13
CA VAL A 87 -2.51 5.01 7.24
C VAL A 87 -3.70 5.95 7.19
N THR A 88 -3.92 6.57 6.04
CA THR A 88 -5.03 7.52 5.82
C THR A 88 -6.17 6.92 5.02
N THR A 89 -5.92 5.79 4.34
CA THR A 89 -6.88 5.16 3.44
C THR A 89 -6.82 3.65 3.59
N ARG A 90 -7.99 3.01 3.83
CA ARG A 90 -8.14 1.57 3.97
C ARG A 90 -9.19 1.05 2.99
N VAL A 91 -8.73 0.48 1.89
CA VAL A 91 -9.59 0.02 0.80
C VAL A 91 -10.08 -1.40 1.06
N PRO A 92 -11.39 -1.64 1.24
CA PRO A 92 -11.94 -2.98 1.37
C PRO A 92 -11.68 -3.81 0.10
N CYS A 93 -10.95 -4.91 0.24
CA CYS A 93 -10.57 -5.78 -0.89
C CYS A 93 -10.43 -7.26 -0.52
N GLY A 94 -10.95 -7.66 0.64
CA GLY A 94 -10.87 -9.05 1.11
C GLY A 94 -11.38 -10.09 0.10
N ASP A 95 -12.41 -9.76 -0.69
CA ASP A 95 -12.96 -10.63 -1.74
C ASP A 95 -12.00 -10.88 -2.91
N PHE A 96 -10.96 -10.05 -3.02
CA PHE A 96 -9.97 -10.13 -4.11
C PHE A 96 -8.63 -10.75 -3.66
N PHE A 97 -8.52 -11.24 -2.43
CA PHE A 97 -7.24 -11.76 -1.91
C PHE A 97 -6.73 -12.97 -2.68
N GLU A 98 -7.61 -13.88 -3.18
CA GLU A 98 -7.16 -14.97 -4.07
C GLU A 98 -6.61 -14.42 -5.40
N THR A 99 -7.20 -13.36 -5.93
CA THR A 99 -6.71 -12.73 -7.16
C THR A 99 -5.36 -12.06 -6.93
N ARG A 100 -5.19 -11.39 -5.80
CA ARG A 100 -3.91 -10.82 -5.36
C ARG A 100 -2.84 -11.91 -5.27
N ASP A 101 -3.12 -13.01 -4.60
CA ASP A 101 -2.17 -14.10 -4.40
C ASP A 101 -1.81 -14.78 -5.74
N LYS A 102 -2.76 -14.95 -6.66
CA LYS A 102 -2.48 -15.41 -8.02
C LYS A 102 -1.57 -14.45 -8.79
N ALA A 103 -1.77 -13.14 -8.62
CA ALA A 103 -0.92 -12.13 -9.23
C ALA A 103 0.51 -12.18 -8.65
N LEU A 104 0.66 -12.36 -7.33
CA LEU A 104 1.97 -12.56 -6.71
C LEU A 104 2.67 -13.82 -7.24
N LEU A 105 1.96 -14.95 -7.32
CA LEU A 105 2.51 -16.22 -7.83
C LEU A 105 2.93 -16.14 -9.30
N ALA A 106 2.36 -15.23 -10.09
CA ALA A 106 2.81 -14.99 -11.47
C ALA A 106 4.24 -14.42 -11.55
N HIS A 107 4.76 -13.84 -10.45
CA HIS A 107 6.16 -13.42 -10.32
C HIS A 107 7.08 -14.58 -9.92
N ALA A 108 7.01 -15.70 -10.65
CA ALA A 108 7.61 -16.99 -10.30
C ALA A 108 9.14 -16.96 -10.06
N THR A 109 9.84 -15.97 -10.60
CA THR A 109 11.30 -15.79 -10.38
C THR A 109 11.62 -15.05 -9.08
N GLN A 110 10.63 -14.42 -8.42
CA GLN A 110 10.82 -13.56 -7.24
C GLN A 110 10.01 -14.03 -6.03
N ILE A 111 8.96 -14.81 -6.25
CA ILE A 111 8.02 -15.21 -5.20
C ILE A 111 8.10 -16.72 -4.97
N ASP A 112 8.48 -17.09 -3.75
CA ASP A 112 8.36 -18.47 -3.26
C ASP A 112 6.90 -18.75 -2.88
N PRO A 113 6.23 -19.76 -3.51
CA PRO A 113 4.86 -20.11 -3.18
C PRO A 113 4.65 -20.60 -1.73
N ASN A 114 5.73 -21.02 -1.05
CA ASN A 114 5.73 -21.39 0.36
C ASN A 114 6.33 -20.30 1.26
N GLY A 115 6.60 -19.13 0.70
CA GLY A 115 7.28 -18.03 1.36
C GLY A 115 6.41 -17.21 2.29
N PHE A 116 7.01 -16.17 2.84
CA PHE A 116 6.43 -15.25 3.82
C PHE A 116 5.04 -14.73 3.44
N TRP A 117 4.82 -14.39 2.16
CA TRP A 117 3.59 -13.75 1.67
C TRP A 117 2.34 -14.61 1.83
N PHE A 118 2.48 -15.96 1.89
CA PHE A 118 1.37 -16.91 1.95
C PHE A 118 1.23 -17.60 3.30
N ARG A 119 2.01 -17.21 4.31
CA ARG A 119 2.00 -17.86 5.63
C ARG A 119 0.79 -17.51 6.48
N VAL A 120 0.15 -16.38 6.25
CA VAL A 120 -1.11 -16.02 6.92
C VAL A 120 -2.27 -16.53 6.08
N PRO A 121 -3.13 -17.41 6.59
CA PRO A 121 -4.29 -17.93 5.85
C PRO A 121 -5.22 -16.79 5.40
N LEU A 122 -5.83 -16.93 4.22
CA LEU A 122 -6.69 -15.89 3.65
C LEU A 122 -7.95 -15.63 4.47
N ASP A 123 -8.50 -16.65 5.12
CA ASP A 123 -9.63 -16.51 6.05
C ASP A 123 -9.27 -15.66 7.26
N VAL A 124 -8.07 -15.84 7.83
CA VAL A 124 -7.56 -14.98 8.91
C VAL A 124 -7.38 -13.54 8.44
N GLN A 125 -6.79 -13.35 7.24
CA GLN A 125 -6.62 -12.00 6.70
C GLN A 125 -7.97 -11.31 6.48
N ARG A 126 -8.98 -12.00 5.91
CA ARG A 126 -10.33 -11.45 5.70
C ARG A 126 -11.05 -11.11 6.99
N GLU A 127 -10.89 -11.95 8.00
CA GLU A 127 -11.53 -11.74 9.30
C GLU A 127 -10.98 -10.50 10.03
N VAL A 128 -9.66 -10.30 9.98
CA VAL A 128 -8.96 -9.35 10.84
C VAL A 128 -8.53 -8.09 10.11
N TRP A 129 -8.16 -8.21 8.84
CA TRP A 129 -7.65 -7.09 8.05
C TRP A 129 -8.05 -7.19 6.57
N PRO A 130 -9.34 -6.96 6.25
CA PRO A 130 -9.87 -7.16 4.90
C PRO A 130 -9.54 -6.01 3.94
N THR A 131 -8.55 -5.17 4.26
CA THR A 131 -8.20 -3.98 3.48
C THR A 131 -6.77 -4.03 2.96
N GLU A 132 -6.51 -3.27 1.91
CA GLU A 132 -5.18 -2.78 1.59
C GLU A 132 -5.07 -1.32 2.04
N ASP A 133 -3.93 -0.98 2.62
CA ASP A 133 -3.73 0.27 3.34
C ASP A 133 -2.82 1.22 2.57
N TYR A 134 -3.15 2.51 2.61
CA TYR A 134 -2.40 3.54 1.90
C TYR A 134 -2.24 4.80 2.75
N HIS A 135 -1.20 5.57 2.42
CA HIS A 135 -1.04 6.95 2.85
C HIS A 135 -1.33 7.88 1.65
N LEU A 136 -2.25 8.81 1.80
CA LEU A 136 -2.52 9.84 0.79
C LEU A 136 -1.38 10.87 0.80
N ALA A 137 -0.45 10.74 -0.13
CA ALA A 137 0.73 11.60 -0.21
C ALA A 137 0.46 12.95 -0.90
N ARG A 138 -0.43 12.97 -1.89
CA ARG A 138 -0.87 14.16 -2.62
C ARG A 138 -2.33 14.03 -2.98
N SER A 139 -3.09 15.13 -2.90
CA SER A 139 -4.44 15.25 -3.45
C SER A 139 -4.63 16.63 -4.06
N LEU A 140 -5.19 16.66 -5.27
CA LEU A 140 -5.66 17.85 -5.99
C LEU A 140 -7.19 17.92 -6.02
N VAL A 141 -7.84 17.12 -5.20
CA VAL A 141 -9.28 17.12 -4.95
C VAL A 141 -9.53 17.14 -3.44
N ASP A 142 -10.67 17.70 -3.05
CA ASP A 142 -11.11 17.65 -1.66
C ASP A 142 -11.55 16.23 -1.31
N THR A 143 -11.14 15.77 -0.14
CA THR A 143 -11.49 14.46 0.40
C THR A 143 -11.45 14.49 1.92
N GLU A 144 -12.29 13.69 2.56
CA GLU A 144 -12.30 13.52 4.02
C GLU A 144 -11.44 12.31 4.41
N LEU A 145 -10.63 12.48 5.44
CA LEU A 145 -9.80 11.39 5.97
C LEU A 145 -10.39 10.87 7.30
N PRO A 146 -10.34 9.56 7.57
CA PRO A 146 -9.78 8.50 6.71
C PRO A 146 -10.70 8.14 5.54
N GLU A 147 -10.11 7.71 4.41
CA GLU A 147 -10.82 7.21 3.22
C GLU A 147 -10.95 5.69 3.23
N ASP A 148 -11.96 5.19 2.52
CA ASP A 148 -12.13 3.77 2.16
C ASP A 148 -12.16 3.52 0.64
N ASP A 149 -12.00 4.59 -0.15
CA ASP A 149 -12.04 4.58 -1.62
C ASP A 149 -10.96 5.50 -2.20
N LEU A 150 -10.07 4.96 -3.03
CA LEU A 150 -9.00 5.72 -3.70
C LEU A 150 -9.54 6.81 -4.66
N PHE A 151 -10.82 6.73 -5.06
CA PHE A 151 -11.48 7.69 -5.94
C PHE A 151 -12.36 8.70 -5.20
N ALA A 152 -12.32 8.73 -3.88
CA ALA A 152 -13.02 9.75 -3.10
C ALA A 152 -12.58 11.16 -3.54
N GLY A 153 -13.53 12.08 -3.77
CA GLY A 153 -13.32 13.42 -4.31
C GLY A 153 -13.01 13.49 -5.81
N VAL A 154 -12.59 12.38 -6.43
CA VAL A 154 -12.27 12.36 -7.87
C VAL A 154 -13.53 12.27 -8.71
N ARG A 155 -14.51 11.46 -8.31
CA ARG A 155 -15.76 11.27 -9.07
C ARG A 155 -16.56 12.55 -9.17
N GLU A 156 -16.58 13.36 -8.12
CA GLU A 156 -17.27 14.65 -8.08
C GLU A 156 -16.64 15.66 -9.04
N LYS A 157 -15.32 15.63 -9.22
CA LYS A 157 -14.60 16.53 -10.12
C LYS A 157 -14.74 16.16 -11.59
N VAL A 158 -14.90 14.87 -11.90
CA VAL A 158 -14.99 14.38 -13.28
C VAL A 158 -16.42 14.47 -13.84
N CYS A 159 -17.43 14.58 -12.98
CA CYS A 159 -18.83 14.73 -13.36
C CYS A 159 -19.27 16.19 -13.63
N LEU A 160 -18.36 17.16 -13.58
CA LEU A 160 -18.57 18.57 -13.91
C LEU A 160 -17.97 18.91 -15.26
#